data_1372050c4635f76be1df7525b64560db
#
_entry.id   1372050c4635f76be1df7525b64560db
#
_cell.length_a   1.000
_cell.length_b   1.000
_cell.length_c   1.000
_cell.angle_alpha   90.00
_cell.angle_beta   90.00
_cell.angle_gamma   90.00
#
_symmetry.space_group_name_H-M   'P 1'
#
loop_
_entity.id
_entity.type
_entity.pdbx_description
1 polymer ?
#
loop_
_entity_poly.entity_id
_entity_poly.type
_entity_poly.pdbx_seq_one_letter_code
_entity_poly.pdbx_strand_id
1 'polypeptide(L)'
;GEGGQLLVDNSVIRLDQFYGIELLDFPHEVAMLSLWLAEHQMNRKLNEEFGVNTKALPLKNITQIVCGNACWLDWDVVCPHTKDEEVFVFGNPPYVGSSMQDSKQKDDLKTVCGHFQNYKNLDYIANWFYKGACYSIVGKSKCAFVSTNSICQGDSVALLWPHIFSRGIEIQFAYQSFKWANNAKYNATVMVVVIGLAKRTNSLKTL
;
A
#
# COMPACT_ATOMS: atom_id res chain seq x y z
N GLY A 1 11.71 -38.95 1.19
CA GLY A 1 12.59 -37.79 1.42
C GLY A 1 12.73 -36.82 0.25
N GLU A 2 12.52 -37.27 -1.01
CA GLU A 2 12.76 -36.42 -2.18
C GLU A 2 11.61 -35.45 -2.51
N GLY A 3 10.38 -35.74 -2.10
CA GLY A 3 9.23 -34.88 -2.38
C GLY A 3 9.17 -33.57 -1.58
N GLY A 4 9.77 -33.56 -0.38
CA GLY A 4 9.77 -32.39 0.49
C GLY A 4 10.74 -31.28 0.03
N GLN A 5 11.87 -31.66 -0.55
CA GLN A 5 12.88 -30.72 -1.05
C GLN A 5 12.34 -29.94 -2.27
N LEU A 6 11.60 -30.61 -3.14
CA LEU A 6 10.98 -30.02 -4.33
C LEU A 6 9.93 -28.95 -4.01
N LEU A 7 9.22 -29.05 -2.88
CA LEU A 7 8.20 -28.05 -2.48
C LEU A 7 8.84 -26.75 -1.99
N VAL A 8 9.99 -26.81 -1.35
CA VAL A 8 10.69 -25.61 -0.81
C VAL A 8 11.42 -24.86 -1.92
N ASP A 9 12.05 -25.58 -2.83
CA ASP A 9 12.77 -24.98 -3.97
C ASP A 9 11.83 -24.34 -5.00
N ASN A 10 10.52 -24.65 -4.94
CA ASN A 10 9.48 -24.13 -5.84
C ASN A 10 8.51 -23.14 -5.17
N SER A 11 8.87 -22.56 -4.02
CA SER A 11 8.04 -21.49 -3.46
C SER A 11 7.94 -20.31 -4.44
N VAL A 12 6.72 -20.01 -4.88
CA VAL A 12 6.44 -18.88 -5.78
C VAL A 12 6.46 -17.54 -5.06
N ILE A 13 6.39 -17.55 -3.73
CA ILE A 13 6.42 -16.34 -2.88
C ILE A 13 7.80 -16.24 -2.25
N ARG A 14 8.50 -15.13 -2.53
CA ARG A 14 9.85 -14.85 -2.02
C ARG A 14 9.89 -13.44 -1.45
N LEU A 15 10.80 -13.19 -0.50
CA LEU A 15 10.95 -11.86 0.14
C LEU A 15 11.34 -10.76 -0.84
N ASP A 16 12.03 -11.07 -1.93
CA ASP A 16 12.41 -10.12 -2.97
C ASP A 16 11.24 -9.62 -3.82
N GLN A 17 10.04 -10.15 -3.61
CA GLN A 17 8.79 -9.68 -4.22
C GLN A 17 8.04 -8.64 -3.35
N PHE A 18 8.54 -8.36 -2.14
CA PHE A 18 7.93 -7.40 -1.22
C PHE A 18 8.70 -6.09 -1.24
N TYR A 19 8.01 -5.04 -1.62
CA TYR A 19 8.51 -3.68 -1.71
C TYR A 19 7.83 -2.81 -0.66
N GLY A 20 8.50 -1.77 -0.22
CA GLY A 20 7.90 -0.85 0.73
C GLY A 20 8.60 0.50 0.78
N ILE A 21 7.88 1.48 1.26
CA ILE A 21 8.41 2.83 1.52
C ILE A 21 8.07 3.18 2.96
N GLU A 22 9.09 3.46 3.75
CA GLU A 22 8.97 3.92 5.12
C GLU A 22 9.62 5.28 5.29
N LEU A 23 8.95 6.20 5.97
CA LEU A 23 9.45 7.58 6.10
C LEU A 23 10.68 7.69 7.00
N LEU A 24 10.78 6.87 8.02
CA LEU A 24 11.80 6.96 9.07
C LEU A 24 12.65 5.69 9.12
N ASP A 25 13.92 5.83 9.53
CA ASP A 25 14.88 4.73 9.61
C ASP A 25 14.42 3.58 10.51
N PHE A 26 13.91 3.90 11.71
CA PHE A 26 13.51 2.86 12.65
C PHE A 26 12.31 2.01 12.14
N PRO A 27 11.20 2.58 11.65
CA PRO A 27 10.16 1.79 10.99
C PRO A 27 10.66 1.00 9.77
N HIS A 28 11.60 1.55 9.00
CA HIS A 28 12.25 0.85 7.89
C HIS A 28 12.92 -0.44 8.36
N GLU A 29 13.76 -0.39 9.40
CA GLU A 29 14.42 -1.56 9.98
C GLU A 29 13.40 -2.58 10.55
N VAL A 30 12.33 -2.07 11.19
CA VAL A 30 11.25 -2.91 11.72
C VAL A 30 10.50 -3.61 10.58
N ALA A 31 10.27 -2.94 9.46
CA ALA A 31 9.61 -3.53 8.29
C ALA A 31 10.44 -4.69 7.70
N MET A 32 11.75 -4.51 7.56
CA MET A 32 12.65 -5.58 7.12
C MET A 32 12.63 -6.76 8.08
N LEU A 33 12.77 -6.51 9.39
CA LEU A 33 12.70 -7.56 10.40
C LEU A 33 11.37 -8.31 10.37
N SER A 34 10.27 -7.59 10.17
CA SER A 34 8.93 -8.17 10.13
C SER A 34 8.75 -9.12 8.94
N LEU A 35 9.32 -8.81 7.78
CA LEU A 35 9.31 -9.70 6.62
C LEU A 35 10.10 -10.99 6.88
N TRP A 36 11.27 -10.90 7.52
CA TRP A 36 12.04 -12.08 7.91
C TRP A 36 11.31 -12.96 8.93
N LEU A 37 10.67 -12.32 9.90
CA LEU A 37 9.87 -13.05 10.89
C LEU A 37 8.67 -13.75 10.25
N ALA A 38 8.01 -13.11 9.29
CA ALA A 38 6.91 -13.71 8.55
C ALA A 38 7.38 -14.92 7.72
N GLU A 39 8.51 -14.81 7.02
CA GLU A 39 9.11 -15.94 6.29
C GLU A 39 9.46 -17.09 7.26
N HIS A 40 10.08 -16.78 8.40
CA HIS A 40 10.42 -17.79 9.41
C HIS A 40 9.18 -18.49 9.95
N GLN A 41 8.10 -17.74 10.24
CA GLN A 41 6.84 -18.31 10.71
C GLN A 41 6.19 -19.23 9.67
N MET A 42 6.23 -18.84 8.39
CA MET A 42 5.70 -19.66 7.31
C MET A 42 6.52 -20.94 7.10
N ASN A 43 7.84 -20.84 7.17
CA ASN A 43 8.74 -21.97 7.08
C ASN A 43 8.52 -22.97 8.24
N ARG A 44 8.28 -22.48 9.46
CA ARG A 44 7.89 -23.33 10.58
C ARG A 44 6.60 -24.09 10.32
N LYS A 45 5.54 -23.38 9.87
CA LYS A 45 4.27 -24.02 9.53
C LYS A 45 4.42 -25.07 8.45
N LEU A 46 5.20 -24.77 7.41
CA LEU A 46 5.49 -25.71 6.34
C LEU A 46 6.18 -26.98 6.86
N ASN A 47 7.13 -26.80 7.79
CA ASN A 47 7.79 -27.94 8.44
C ASN A 47 6.81 -28.74 9.31
N GLU A 48 6.00 -28.09 10.13
CA GLU A 48 5.01 -28.74 11.00
C GLU A 48 3.97 -29.54 10.22
N GLU A 49 3.48 -29.01 9.09
CA GLU A 49 2.42 -29.66 8.31
C GLU A 49 2.94 -30.68 7.28
N PHE A 50 4.10 -30.47 6.71
CA PHE A 50 4.61 -31.28 5.60
C PHE A 50 5.95 -31.96 5.88
N GLY A 51 6.53 -31.79 7.07
CA GLY A 51 7.82 -32.39 7.42
C GLY A 51 9.01 -31.84 6.61
N VAL A 52 8.85 -30.68 5.99
CA VAL A 52 9.85 -30.05 5.12
C VAL A 52 10.86 -29.27 5.95
N ASN A 53 12.09 -29.73 5.99
CA ASN A 53 13.16 -29.07 6.77
C ASN A 53 13.72 -27.88 5.97
N THR A 54 13.15 -26.70 6.16
CA THR A 54 13.67 -25.46 5.57
C THR A 54 14.91 -25.02 6.34
N LYS A 55 16.03 -24.85 5.64
CA LYS A 55 17.21 -24.24 6.24
C LYS A 55 16.86 -22.82 6.68
N ALA A 56 17.24 -22.45 7.91
CA ALA A 56 17.18 -21.05 8.33
C ALA A 56 17.96 -20.21 7.32
N LEU A 57 17.25 -19.38 6.55
CA LEU A 57 17.89 -18.52 5.57
C LEU A 57 18.75 -17.49 6.31
N PRO A 58 20.01 -17.26 5.87
CA PRO A 58 20.77 -16.14 6.39
C PRO A 58 19.98 -14.85 6.13
N LEU A 59 20.00 -13.94 7.11
CA LEU A 59 19.40 -12.61 6.96
C LEU A 59 19.97 -11.95 5.70
N LYS A 60 19.22 -12.00 4.61
CA LYS A 60 19.60 -11.35 3.35
C LYS A 60 19.18 -9.88 3.43
N ASN A 61 19.98 -9.00 2.87
CA ASN A 61 19.54 -7.62 2.70
C ASN A 61 18.31 -7.60 1.77
N ILE A 62 17.16 -7.26 2.35
CA ILE A 62 15.95 -6.98 1.57
C ILE A 62 16.08 -5.53 1.13
N THR A 63 16.55 -5.33 -0.07
CA THR A 63 16.82 -3.99 -0.63
C THR A 63 15.57 -3.29 -1.15
N GLN A 64 14.43 -3.97 -1.14
CA GLN A 64 13.17 -3.48 -1.70
C GLN A 64 12.36 -2.59 -0.75
N ILE A 65 12.73 -2.53 0.53
CA ILE A 65 12.16 -1.54 1.46
C ILE A 65 13.05 -0.30 1.41
N VAL A 66 12.47 0.85 1.06
CA VAL A 66 13.19 2.11 0.89
C VAL A 66 12.82 3.07 2.01
N CYS A 67 13.83 3.69 2.64
CA CYS A 67 13.62 4.78 3.59
C CYS A 67 13.46 6.09 2.82
N GLY A 68 12.29 6.73 2.93
CA GLY A 68 12.02 8.01 2.27
C GLY A 68 10.56 8.43 2.26
N ASN A 69 10.29 9.63 1.77
CA ASN A 69 8.95 10.17 1.70
C ASN A 69 8.22 9.63 0.46
N ALA A 70 7.15 8.88 0.66
CA ALA A 70 6.34 8.29 -0.41
C ALA A 70 5.73 9.34 -1.37
N CYS A 71 5.53 10.58 -0.91
CA CYS A 71 5.07 11.67 -1.77
C CYS A 71 6.12 12.13 -2.79
N TRP A 72 7.42 11.98 -2.46
CA TRP A 72 8.54 12.45 -3.28
C TRP A 72 9.17 11.34 -4.12
N LEU A 73 9.19 10.12 -3.60
CA LEU A 73 9.77 8.98 -4.31
C LEU A 73 8.94 8.62 -5.54
N ASP A 74 9.61 8.23 -6.60
CA ASP A 74 8.97 7.60 -7.75
C ASP A 74 8.67 6.13 -7.44
N TRP A 75 7.40 5.76 -7.42
CA TRP A 75 6.98 4.40 -7.09
C TRP A 75 7.35 3.39 -8.19
N ASP A 76 7.46 3.82 -9.44
CA ASP A 76 7.93 2.95 -10.53
C ASP A 76 9.43 2.64 -10.41
N VAL A 77 10.21 3.51 -9.76
CA VAL A 77 11.62 3.25 -9.44
C VAL A 77 11.75 2.34 -8.21
N VAL A 78 10.90 2.53 -7.20
CA VAL A 78 10.91 1.70 -5.99
C VAL A 78 10.46 0.27 -6.28
N CYS A 79 9.38 0.11 -7.01
CA CYS A 79 8.85 -1.18 -7.42
C CYS A 79 8.58 -1.15 -8.94
N PRO A 80 9.63 -1.38 -9.75
CA PRO A 80 9.46 -1.44 -11.20
C PRO A 80 8.61 -2.65 -11.59
N HIS A 81 7.71 -2.44 -12.54
CA HIS A 81 6.83 -3.51 -13.01
C HIS A 81 6.52 -3.38 -14.50
N THR A 82 6.18 -4.49 -15.10
CA THR A 82 5.80 -4.57 -16.51
C THR A 82 4.28 -4.68 -16.66
N LYS A 83 3.79 -4.55 -17.90
CA LYS A 83 2.36 -4.68 -18.20
C LYS A 83 1.77 -6.07 -17.90
N ASP A 84 2.61 -7.11 -17.80
CA ASP A 84 2.19 -8.49 -17.60
C ASP A 84 2.25 -8.92 -16.13
N GLU A 85 2.93 -8.15 -15.29
CA GLU A 85 3.05 -8.40 -13.86
C GLU A 85 1.84 -7.87 -13.09
N GLU A 86 1.43 -8.62 -12.06
CA GLU A 86 0.40 -8.23 -11.12
C GLU A 86 1.07 -7.67 -9.85
N VAL A 87 0.78 -6.41 -9.54
CA VAL A 87 1.31 -5.75 -8.35
C VAL A 87 0.16 -5.28 -7.47
N PHE A 88 0.25 -5.59 -6.18
CA PHE A 88 -0.70 -5.14 -5.17
C PHE A 88 -0.05 -4.10 -4.27
N VAL A 89 -0.51 -2.86 -4.36
CA VAL A 89 -0.09 -1.76 -3.50
C VAL A 89 -1.15 -1.56 -2.42
N PHE A 90 -0.77 -1.64 -1.15
CA PHE A 90 -1.73 -1.43 -0.07
C PHE A 90 -1.06 -0.78 1.14
N GLY A 91 -1.87 -0.14 1.97
CA GLY A 91 -1.37 0.50 3.18
C GLY A 91 -2.44 1.22 3.98
N ASN A 92 -2.00 1.74 5.12
CA ASN A 92 -2.75 2.67 5.95
C ASN A 92 -1.96 3.98 6.07
N PRO A 93 -1.96 4.81 5.00
CA PRO A 93 -1.20 6.05 4.98
C PRO A 93 -1.76 7.07 5.98
N PRO A 94 -0.98 8.09 6.36
CA PRO A 94 -1.46 9.13 7.25
C PRO A 94 -2.59 9.95 6.61
N TYR A 95 -3.65 10.17 7.36
CA TYR A 95 -4.75 11.05 7.01
C TYR A 95 -4.78 12.24 7.97
N VAL A 96 -4.68 13.43 7.40
CA VAL A 96 -4.68 14.71 8.13
C VAL A 96 -5.52 15.70 7.34
N GLY A 97 -6.62 16.13 7.92
CA GLY A 97 -7.51 17.13 7.30
C GLY A 97 -6.76 18.40 6.91
N SER A 98 -7.18 19.06 5.85
CA SER A 98 -6.49 20.20 5.23
C SER A 98 -6.08 21.31 6.19
N SER A 99 -6.93 21.61 7.19
CA SER A 99 -6.67 22.64 8.21
C SER A 99 -5.63 22.24 9.26
N MET A 100 -5.37 20.95 9.42
CA MET A 100 -4.47 20.39 10.44
C MET A 100 -3.09 20.03 9.89
N GLN A 101 -2.88 20.12 8.58
CA GLN A 101 -1.60 19.83 7.94
C GLN A 101 -0.54 20.84 8.33
N ASP A 102 0.64 20.34 8.69
CA ASP A 102 1.83 21.17 8.89
C ASP A 102 2.42 21.65 7.54
N SER A 103 3.52 22.42 7.61
CA SER A 103 4.17 22.97 6.41
C SER A 103 4.72 21.89 5.50
N LYS A 104 5.32 20.82 6.05
CA LYS A 104 5.90 19.72 5.27
C LYS A 104 4.80 18.93 4.55
N GLN A 105 3.72 18.63 5.24
CA GLN A 105 2.56 17.95 4.66
C GLN A 105 1.89 18.78 3.56
N LYS A 106 1.84 20.11 3.71
CA LYS A 106 1.35 21.01 2.65
C LYS A 106 2.28 21.05 1.44
N ASP A 107 3.60 20.98 1.65
CA ASP A 107 4.57 20.90 0.56
C ASP A 107 4.48 19.55 -0.17
N ASP A 108 4.31 18.45 0.56
CA ASP A 108 4.02 17.13 -0.01
C ASP A 108 2.76 17.15 -0.87
N LEU A 109 1.67 17.70 -0.33
CA LEU A 109 0.40 17.81 -1.05
C LEU A 109 0.55 18.68 -2.32
N LYS A 110 1.31 19.77 -2.23
CA LYS A 110 1.64 20.61 -3.37
C LYS A 110 2.44 19.86 -4.45
N THR A 111 3.38 19.04 -4.03
CA THR A 111 4.22 18.24 -4.94
C THR A 111 3.39 17.24 -5.74
N VAL A 112 2.46 16.55 -5.07
CA VAL A 112 1.66 15.49 -5.69
C VAL A 112 0.41 16.05 -6.38
N CYS A 113 -0.35 16.90 -5.70
CA CYS A 113 -1.68 17.38 -6.11
C CYS A 113 -1.71 18.85 -6.53
N GLY A 114 -0.57 19.56 -6.55
CA GLY A 114 -0.52 21.00 -6.77
C GLY A 114 -1.05 21.50 -8.12
N HIS A 115 -1.23 20.61 -9.07
CA HIS A 115 -1.84 20.90 -10.37
C HIS A 115 -3.37 20.78 -10.37
N PHE A 116 -4.00 20.37 -9.26
CA PHE A 116 -5.46 20.37 -9.12
C PHE A 116 -5.93 21.76 -8.67
N GLN A 117 -7.06 22.18 -9.18
CA GLN A 117 -7.72 23.38 -8.68
C GLN A 117 -8.13 23.15 -7.21
N ASN A 118 -7.87 24.10 -6.33
CA ASN A 118 -8.20 24.05 -4.90
C ASN A 118 -7.60 22.84 -4.14
N TYR A 119 -6.48 22.28 -4.58
CA TYR A 119 -5.82 21.13 -3.96
C TYR A 119 -5.59 21.29 -2.45
N LYS A 120 -5.44 22.53 -1.97
CA LYS A 120 -5.19 22.86 -0.56
C LYS A 120 -6.33 22.42 0.37
N ASN A 121 -7.50 22.14 -0.17
CA ASN A 121 -8.66 21.64 0.59
C ASN A 121 -8.65 20.12 0.76
N LEU A 122 -7.75 19.43 0.09
CA LEU A 122 -7.65 17.97 0.16
C LEU A 122 -7.06 17.52 1.51
N ASP A 123 -7.55 16.38 1.99
CA ASP A 123 -6.90 15.63 3.06
C ASP A 123 -5.54 15.11 2.59
N TYR A 124 -4.58 15.00 3.49
CA TYR A 124 -3.21 14.58 3.19
C TYR A 124 -3.14 13.19 2.52
N ILE A 125 -4.06 12.31 2.84
CA ILE A 125 -4.15 10.96 2.25
C ILE A 125 -4.42 10.97 0.73
N ALA A 126 -4.93 12.07 0.19
CA ALA A 126 -5.14 12.23 -1.25
C ALA A 126 -3.88 11.96 -2.07
N ASN A 127 -2.70 12.24 -1.50
CA ASN A 127 -1.41 11.95 -2.12
C ASN A 127 -1.27 10.47 -2.49
N TRP A 128 -1.60 9.56 -1.57
CA TRP A 128 -1.48 8.11 -1.79
C TRP A 128 -2.51 7.60 -2.79
N PHE A 129 -3.75 8.08 -2.71
CA PHE A 129 -4.78 7.71 -3.67
C PHE A 129 -4.40 8.13 -5.09
N TYR A 130 -3.88 9.34 -5.25
CA TYR A 130 -3.49 9.82 -6.57
C TYR A 130 -2.22 9.13 -7.08
N LYS A 131 -1.19 8.97 -6.26
CA LYS A 131 0.04 8.23 -6.65
C LYS A 131 -0.26 6.77 -6.95
N GLY A 132 -1.05 6.10 -6.11
CA GLY A 132 -1.49 4.73 -6.34
C GLY A 132 -2.28 4.58 -7.63
N ALA A 133 -3.17 5.54 -7.92
CA ALA A 133 -3.89 5.57 -9.19
C ALA A 133 -2.94 5.74 -10.39
N CYS A 134 -1.96 6.64 -10.30
CA CYS A 134 -0.96 6.83 -11.35
C CYS A 134 -0.13 5.56 -11.58
N TYR A 135 0.33 4.92 -10.51
CA TYR A 135 1.08 3.68 -10.57
C TYR A 135 0.24 2.52 -11.17
N SER A 136 -1.07 2.49 -10.90
CA SER A 136 -1.97 1.45 -11.39
C SER A 136 -2.39 1.60 -12.86
N ILE A 137 -1.92 2.62 -13.57
CA ILE A 137 -2.20 2.79 -15.02
C ILE A 137 -1.50 1.70 -15.84
N VAL A 138 -0.30 1.30 -15.41
CA VAL A 138 0.51 0.30 -16.11
C VAL A 138 0.13 -1.10 -15.63
N GLY A 139 -0.05 -2.00 -16.58
CA GLY A 139 -0.17 -3.42 -16.30
C GLY A 139 -1.45 -3.85 -15.57
N LYS A 140 -1.26 -4.80 -14.67
CA LYS A 140 -2.30 -5.41 -13.83
C LYS A 140 -2.22 -4.93 -12.38
N SER A 141 -1.60 -3.77 -12.16
CA SER A 141 -1.40 -3.22 -10.82
C SER A 141 -2.71 -2.74 -10.22
N LYS A 142 -2.87 -2.97 -8.93
CA LYS A 142 -4.03 -2.58 -8.12
C LYS A 142 -3.54 -1.92 -6.84
N CYS A 143 -4.27 -0.93 -6.35
CA CYS A 143 -3.94 -0.34 -5.06
C CYS A 143 -5.18 -0.28 -4.15
N ALA A 144 -4.96 -0.37 -2.84
CA ALA A 144 -6.01 -0.26 -1.84
C ALA A 144 -5.48 0.43 -0.58
N PHE A 145 -6.22 1.42 -0.10
CA PHE A 145 -5.81 2.17 1.08
C PHE A 145 -6.94 2.26 2.10
N VAL A 146 -6.53 2.21 3.38
CA VAL A 146 -7.39 2.60 4.50
C VAL A 146 -7.40 4.12 4.56
N SER A 147 -8.56 4.72 4.71
CA SER A 147 -8.73 6.16 4.82
C SER A 147 -9.84 6.51 5.81
N THR A 148 -9.84 7.72 6.30
CA THR A 148 -11.04 8.25 6.95
C THR A 148 -12.16 8.45 5.93
N ASN A 149 -13.39 8.50 6.44
CA ASN A 149 -14.59 8.68 5.62
C ASN A 149 -14.60 10.01 4.81
N SER A 150 -13.76 10.97 5.20
CA SER A 150 -13.58 12.25 4.50
C SER A 150 -13.21 12.11 3.03
N ILE A 151 -12.54 11.01 2.63
CA ILE A 151 -12.19 10.76 1.23
C ILE A 151 -13.42 10.56 0.34
N CYS A 152 -14.55 10.13 0.92
CA CYS A 152 -15.82 9.88 0.24
C CYS A 152 -16.82 11.04 0.38
N GLN A 153 -16.43 12.15 0.98
CA GLN A 153 -17.35 13.25 1.34
C GLN A 153 -16.76 14.62 0.99
N GLY A 154 -17.64 15.61 0.92
CA GLY A 154 -17.28 17.02 0.77
C GLY A 154 -16.37 17.31 -0.42
N ASP A 155 -15.40 18.16 -0.20
CA ASP A 155 -14.47 18.65 -1.22
C ASP A 155 -13.64 17.53 -1.86
N SER A 156 -13.31 16.48 -1.12
CA SER A 156 -12.51 15.36 -1.63
C SER A 156 -13.16 14.70 -2.85
N VAL A 157 -14.50 14.61 -2.87
CA VAL A 157 -15.23 13.98 -3.99
C VAL A 157 -15.06 14.79 -5.28
N ALA A 158 -15.15 16.09 -5.19
CA ALA A 158 -15.05 16.97 -6.36
C ALA A 158 -13.59 17.23 -6.80
N LEU A 159 -12.66 17.26 -5.84
CA LEU A 159 -11.29 17.69 -6.09
C LEU A 159 -10.32 16.54 -6.39
N LEU A 160 -10.58 15.31 -5.92
CA LEU A 160 -9.66 14.18 -6.11
C LEU A 160 -10.16 13.19 -7.17
N TRP A 161 -11.40 12.71 -7.02
CA TRP A 161 -11.91 11.57 -7.80
C TRP A 161 -11.95 11.81 -9.30
N PRO A 162 -12.32 13.00 -9.83
CA PRO A 162 -12.28 13.26 -11.26
C PRO A 162 -10.89 13.09 -11.86
N HIS A 163 -9.82 13.47 -11.13
CA HIS A 163 -8.44 13.31 -11.56
C HIS A 163 -7.99 11.86 -11.62
N ILE A 164 -8.51 11.03 -10.70
CA ILE A 164 -8.25 9.58 -10.69
C ILE A 164 -9.00 8.91 -11.86
N PHE A 165 -10.30 9.19 -11.99
CA PHE A 165 -11.14 8.54 -13.00
C PHE A 165 -10.78 8.92 -14.43
N SER A 166 -10.32 10.16 -14.66
CA SER A 166 -9.85 10.63 -15.98
C SER A 166 -8.63 9.87 -16.50
N ARG A 167 -7.89 9.18 -15.61
CA ARG A 167 -6.75 8.32 -15.96
C ARG A 167 -7.15 6.89 -16.34
N GLY A 168 -8.44 6.61 -16.43
CA GLY A 168 -8.93 5.26 -16.72
C GLY A 168 -8.84 4.31 -15.54
N ILE A 169 -8.72 4.84 -14.34
CA ILE A 169 -8.79 4.10 -13.07
C ILE A 169 -10.24 4.12 -12.56
N GLU A 170 -10.64 3.08 -11.87
CA GLU A 170 -11.95 2.95 -11.24
C GLU A 170 -11.85 2.38 -9.83
N ILE A 171 -12.89 2.58 -9.04
CA ILE A 171 -13.05 1.86 -7.77
C ILE A 171 -13.47 0.43 -8.12
N GLN A 172 -12.63 -0.54 -7.77
CA GLN A 172 -12.88 -1.96 -7.99
C GLN A 172 -13.68 -2.56 -6.83
N PHE A 173 -13.35 -2.15 -5.62
CA PHE A 173 -14.09 -2.51 -4.41
C PHE A 173 -14.04 -1.38 -3.38
N ALA A 174 -15.01 -1.34 -2.49
CA ALA A 174 -14.99 -0.47 -1.32
C ALA A 174 -15.67 -1.17 -0.14
N TYR A 175 -15.10 -1.00 1.06
CA TYR A 175 -15.76 -1.37 2.31
C TYR A 175 -16.32 -0.11 2.95
N GLN A 176 -17.61 -0.17 3.29
CA GLN A 176 -18.29 0.92 3.99
C GLN A 176 -17.66 1.22 5.35
N SER A 177 -17.95 2.40 5.87
CA SER A 177 -17.37 2.88 7.12
C SER A 177 -17.52 1.90 8.28
N PHE A 178 -16.41 1.60 8.92
CA PHE A 178 -16.34 0.80 10.13
C PHE A 178 -15.41 1.44 11.16
N LYS A 179 -15.59 1.04 12.42
CA LYS A 179 -14.74 1.52 13.50
C LYS A 179 -13.37 0.85 13.43
N TRP A 180 -12.31 1.65 13.23
CA TRP A 180 -10.95 1.16 13.36
C TRP A 180 -10.58 1.13 14.84
N ALA A 181 -10.41 -0.06 15.38
CA ALA A 181 -9.92 -0.27 16.73
C ALA A 181 -8.52 -0.89 16.66
N ASN A 182 -7.55 -0.28 17.33
CA ASN A 182 -6.26 -0.91 17.59
C ASN A 182 -6.19 -1.27 19.09
N ASN A 183 -5.31 -2.21 19.44
CA ASN A 183 -5.13 -2.67 20.82
C ASN A 183 -4.36 -1.68 21.72
N ALA A 184 -4.20 -0.42 21.30
CA ALA A 184 -3.49 0.59 22.08
C ALA A 184 -4.34 1.14 23.24
N LYS A 185 -3.69 1.46 24.34
CA LYS A 185 -4.30 1.86 25.63
C LYS A 185 -5.12 3.16 25.57
N TYR A 186 -5.01 3.95 24.50
CA TYR A 186 -5.76 5.19 24.27
C TYR A 186 -6.33 5.18 22.86
N ASN A 187 -7.49 4.54 22.71
CA ASN A 187 -8.16 4.40 21.41
C ASN A 187 -8.99 5.65 21.07
N ALA A 188 -8.49 6.48 20.16
CA ALA A 188 -9.38 7.30 19.36
C ALA A 188 -10.05 6.38 18.32
N THR A 189 -11.34 6.12 18.50
CA THR A 189 -12.12 5.37 17.51
C THR A 189 -12.29 6.24 16.28
N VAL A 190 -11.62 5.88 15.19
CA VAL A 190 -11.73 6.58 13.90
C VAL A 190 -12.63 5.75 12.98
N MET A 191 -13.57 6.42 12.31
CA MET A 191 -14.36 5.79 11.25
C MET A 191 -13.53 5.77 9.97
N VAL A 192 -13.28 4.58 9.46
CA VAL A 192 -12.47 4.37 8.26
C VAL A 192 -13.26 3.66 7.17
N VAL A 193 -12.76 3.81 5.95
CA VAL A 193 -13.18 3.09 4.74
C VAL A 193 -11.97 2.41 4.14
N VAL A 194 -12.17 1.35 3.38
CA VAL A 194 -11.12 0.77 2.53
C VAL A 194 -11.57 0.90 1.09
N ILE A 195 -10.72 1.48 0.25
CA ILE A 195 -11.04 1.69 -1.16
C ILE A 195 -9.94 1.08 -2.01
N GLY A 196 -10.33 0.15 -2.88
CA GLY A 196 -9.46 -0.48 -3.86
C GLY A 196 -9.66 0.13 -5.25
N LEU A 197 -8.55 0.50 -5.87
CA LEU A 197 -8.49 1.09 -7.20
C LEU A 197 -7.77 0.15 -8.17
N ALA A 198 -8.25 0.09 -9.39
CA ALA A 198 -7.60 -0.63 -10.47
C ALA A 198 -7.91 0.05 -11.82
N LYS A 199 -7.18 -0.35 -12.84
CA LYS A 199 -7.49 0.05 -14.21
C LYS A 199 -8.91 -0.40 -14.57
N ARG A 200 -9.64 0.46 -15.26
CA ARG A 200 -11.02 0.20 -15.67
C ARG A 200 -11.13 -1.09 -16.48
N THR A 201 -12.04 -1.95 -16.06
CA THR A 201 -12.36 -3.21 -16.72
C THR A 201 -13.87 -3.39 -16.82
N ASN A 202 -14.29 -4.36 -17.63
CA ASN A 202 -15.71 -4.77 -17.70
C ASN A 202 -16.08 -5.86 -16.68
N SER A 203 -15.19 -6.15 -15.70
CA SER A 203 -15.45 -7.14 -14.67
C SER A 203 -16.45 -6.66 -13.62
N LEU A 204 -17.09 -7.59 -12.94
CA LEU A 204 -17.97 -7.31 -11.80
C LEU A 204 -17.17 -6.60 -10.69
N LYS A 205 -17.82 -5.62 -10.07
CA LYS A 205 -17.28 -4.83 -8.95
C LYS A 205 -17.99 -5.20 -7.68
N THR A 206 -17.28 -5.20 -6.56
CA THR A 206 -17.83 -5.47 -5.23
C THR A 206 -17.86 -4.16 -4.43
N LEU A 207 -19.05 -3.78 -3.97
CA LEU A 207 -19.30 -2.62 -3.11
C LEU A 207 -19.95 -3.07 -1.82
#